data_58ba76e3a46141be0139c8ee1d145239
#
_entry.id   58ba76e3a46141be0139c8ee1d145239
#
_cell.length_a   1.000
_cell.length_b   1.000
_cell.length_c   1.000
_cell.angle_alpha   90.00
_cell.angle_beta   90.00
_cell.angle_gamma   90.00
#
_symmetry.space_group_name_H-M   'P 1'
#
loop_
_entity.id
_entity.type
_entity.pdbx_description
1 polymer ?
#
loop_
_entity_poly.entity_id
_entity_poly.type
_entity_poly.pdbx_seq_one_letter_code
_entity_poly.pdbx_strand_id
1 'polypeptide(L)'
;MNKLKLSRKIYVASSWRNSLQPAVVKALREAGHEVYDFRNPAPDGQGFSWREIDPDWMKWTIYQYVHNIRQPPADRGFKLDRDALHWCDTCVLVLPCGRSAHLEAGYAAGQGKRTIIMLSQDQFEPELMYRLGHGFVTNVPELVTALQTRELDCTTIY
;
A
#
# COMPACT_ATOMS: atom_id res chain seq x y z
N MET A 1 -14.65 22.52 -21.20
CA MET A 1 -15.07 21.13 -20.98
C MET A 1 -14.41 20.61 -19.71
N ASN A 2 -15.19 20.38 -18.65
CA ASN A 2 -14.67 19.75 -17.44
C ASN A 2 -14.27 18.32 -17.80
N LYS A 3 -12.97 18.02 -17.85
CA LYS A 3 -12.50 16.63 -17.86
C LYS A 3 -12.98 16.04 -16.53
N LEU A 4 -13.90 15.09 -16.60
CA LEU A 4 -14.30 14.30 -15.43
C LEU A 4 -13.02 13.75 -14.79
N LYS A 5 -12.73 14.24 -13.60
CA LYS A 5 -11.56 13.82 -12.82
C LYS A 5 -11.76 12.35 -12.47
N LEU A 6 -10.85 11.48 -12.91
CA LEU A 6 -10.93 10.05 -12.65
C LEU A 6 -10.71 9.79 -11.16
N SER A 7 -11.75 9.31 -10.47
CA SER A 7 -11.60 8.83 -9.09
C SER A 7 -11.28 7.34 -9.09
N ARG A 8 -10.36 6.93 -8.23
CA ARG A 8 -9.95 5.53 -8.01
C ARG A 8 -10.09 5.16 -6.55
N LYS A 9 -10.24 3.87 -6.30
CA LYS A 9 -10.15 3.27 -4.96
C LYS A 9 -8.75 2.73 -4.77
N ILE A 10 -7.95 3.39 -3.95
CA ILE A 10 -6.51 3.13 -3.85
C ILE A 10 -6.17 2.51 -2.50
N TYR A 11 -5.46 1.39 -2.53
CA TYR A 11 -4.76 0.82 -1.39
C TYR A 11 -3.31 1.31 -1.39
N VAL A 12 -2.88 2.00 -0.35
CA VAL A 12 -1.49 2.44 -0.21
C VAL A 12 -0.73 1.44 0.67
N ALA A 13 0.04 0.57 0.04
CA ALA A 13 0.91 -0.39 0.70
C ALA A 13 2.26 0.25 1.03
N SER A 14 2.67 0.23 2.29
CA SER A 14 3.94 0.77 2.74
C SER A 14 4.30 0.26 4.14
N SER A 15 5.30 0.88 4.77
CA SER A 15 5.74 0.58 6.12
C SER A 15 5.32 1.67 7.11
N TRP A 16 5.06 1.29 8.35
CA TRP A 16 4.94 2.23 9.48
C TRP A 16 6.16 3.15 9.64
N ARG A 17 7.33 2.70 9.18
CA ARG A 17 8.59 3.47 9.24
C ARG A 17 8.78 4.41 8.08
N ASN A 18 7.94 4.34 7.03
CA ASN A 18 8.07 5.20 5.86
C ASN A 18 7.48 6.58 6.14
N SER A 19 8.32 7.59 6.29
CA SER A 19 7.90 8.98 6.56
C SER A 19 7.16 9.63 5.40
N LEU A 20 7.31 9.12 4.17
CA LEU A 20 6.65 9.66 2.98
C LEU A 20 5.21 9.16 2.83
N GLN A 21 4.86 8.02 3.41
CA GLN A 21 3.53 7.41 3.26
C GLN A 21 2.37 8.38 3.60
N PRO A 22 2.39 9.17 4.70
CA PRO A 22 1.31 10.11 4.99
C PRO A 22 1.14 11.20 3.93
N ALA A 23 2.24 11.68 3.35
CA ALA A 23 2.21 12.67 2.28
C ALA A 23 1.63 12.10 0.99
N VAL A 24 1.93 10.83 0.67
CA VAL A 24 1.33 10.11 -0.47
C VAL A 24 -0.18 9.99 -0.28
N VAL A 25 -0.64 9.51 0.88
CA VAL A 25 -2.09 9.39 1.18
C VAL A 25 -2.79 10.73 1.03
N LYS A 26 -2.22 11.78 1.60
CA LYS A 26 -2.77 13.14 1.50
C LYS A 26 -2.89 13.60 0.05
N ALA A 27 -1.81 13.51 -0.72
CA ALA A 27 -1.78 13.95 -2.11
C ALA A 27 -2.80 13.20 -2.99
N LEU A 28 -2.96 11.90 -2.78
CA LEU A 28 -3.94 11.09 -3.52
C LEU A 28 -5.38 11.48 -3.17
N ARG A 29 -5.68 11.76 -1.92
CA ARG A 29 -6.99 12.27 -1.49
C ARG A 29 -7.28 13.66 -2.06
N GLU A 30 -6.32 14.57 -2.03
CA GLU A 30 -6.42 15.89 -2.65
C GLU A 30 -6.60 15.81 -4.18
N ALA A 31 -6.03 14.79 -4.80
CA ALA A 31 -6.26 14.49 -6.22
C ALA A 31 -7.68 13.96 -6.53
N GLY A 32 -8.48 13.64 -5.51
CA GLY A 32 -9.87 13.21 -5.65
C GLY A 32 -10.07 11.69 -5.67
N HIS A 33 -9.10 10.94 -5.16
CA HIS A 33 -9.21 9.49 -5.02
C HIS A 33 -9.73 9.10 -3.64
N GLU A 34 -10.36 7.93 -3.54
CA GLU A 34 -10.66 7.27 -2.28
C GLU A 34 -9.44 6.43 -1.86
N VAL A 35 -8.90 6.66 -0.68
CA VAL A 35 -7.62 6.07 -0.27
C VAL A 35 -7.74 5.33 1.05
N TYR A 36 -7.43 4.05 1.04
CA TYR A 36 -7.22 3.26 2.25
C TYR A 36 -5.84 3.54 2.81
N ASP A 37 -5.83 3.92 4.07
CA ASP A 37 -4.61 4.16 4.86
C ASP A 37 -4.56 3.16 6.01
N PHE A 38 -3.63 2.21 5.96
CA PHE A 38 -3.48 1.17 6.98
C PHE A 38 -3.11 1.73 8.38
N ARG A 39 -2.65 2.97 8.45
CA ARG A 39 -2.37 3.64 9.73
C ARG A 39 -3.65 4.14 10.39
N ASN A 40 -4.64 4.45 9.58
CA ASN A 40 -5.96 4.93 10.02
C ASN A 40 -7.05 4.22 9.20
N PRO A 41 -7.25 2.90 9.41
CA PRO A 41 -8.07 2.06 8.52
C PRO A 41 -9.57 2.32 8.63
N ALA A 42 -10.02 3.01 9.65
CA ALA A 42 -11.43 3.37 9.85
C ALA A 42 -11.54 4.78 10.43
N PRO A 43 -12.71 5.44 10.34
CA PRO A 43 -12.89 6.80 10.88
C PRO A 43 -12.39 6.97 12.32
N ASP A 44 -12.60 5.95 13.15
CA ASP A 44 -12.24 5.95 14.57
C ASP A 44 -11.18 4.88 14.91
N GLY A 45 -10.59 4.26 13.89
CA GLY A 45 -9.67 3.15 14.05
C GLY A 45 -8.21 3.54 14.01
N GLN A 46 -7.41 2.76 14.71
CA GLN A 46 -5.97 2.77 14.59
C GLN A 46 -5.53 1.49 13.86
N GLY A 47 -4.47 1.60 13.06
CA GLY A 47 -3.86 0.47 12.41
C GLY A 47 -3.31 -0.54 13.43
N PHE A 48 -3.20 -1.80 13.00
CA PHE A 48 -2.75 -2.90 13.84
C PHE A 48 -1.29 -2.73 14.30
N SER A 49 -1.03 -3.06 15.56
CA SER A 49 0.30 -3.21 16.12
C SER A 49 0.43 -4.52 16.88
N TRP A 50 1.54 -5.25 16.68
CA TRP A 50 1.85 -6.45 17.46
C TRP A 50 1.90 -6.22 18.96
N ARG A 51 2.14 -4.98 19.40
CA ARG A 51 2.11 -4.59 20.81
C ARG A 51 0.75 -4.73 21.46
N GLU A 52 -0.33 -4.76 20.67
CA GLU A 52 -1.68 -5.03 21.16
C GLU A 52 -1.83 -6.46 21.69
N ILE A 53 -0.98 -7.37 21.20
CA ILE A 53 -0.93 -8.77 21.64
C ILE A 53 0.12 -8.95 22.72
N ASP A 54 1.35 -8.47 22.48
CA ASP A 54 2.48 -8.62 23.39
C ASP A 54 3.49 -7.48 23.18
N PRO A 55 3.80 -6.69 24.24
CA PRO A 55 4.84 -5.66 24.15
C PRO A 55 6.22 -6.20 23.72
N ASP A 56 6.51 -7.46 24.03
CA ASP A 56 7.77 -8.13 23.73
C ASP A 56 7.74 -8.96 22.42
N TRP A 57 6.81 -8.67 21.50
CA TRP A 57 6.59 -9.42 20.26
C TRP A 57 7.86 -9.67 19.42
N MET A 58 8.85 -8.80 19.49
CA MET A 58 10.11 -8.98 18.75
C MET A 58 10.98 -10.15 19.27
N LYS A 59 10.67 -10.66 20.45
CA LYS A 59 11.36 -11.80 21.09
C LYS A 59 10.65 -13.13 20.83
N TRP A 60 9.53 -13.13 20.11
CA TRP A 60 8.76 -14.35 19.88
C TRP A 60 9.57 -15.42 19.16
N THR A 61 9.37 -16.65 19.60
CA THR A 61 9.74 -17.85 18.84
C THR A 61 8.77 -18.02 17.66
N ILE A 62 9.15 -18.86 16.70
CA ILE A 62 8.28 -19.23 15.57
C ILE A 62 6.93 -19.77 16.05
N TYR A 63 6.93 -20.61 17.10
CA TYR A 63 5.70 -21.19 17.65
C TYR A 63 4.79 -20.13 18.28
N GLN A 64 5.36 -19.17 18.99
CA GLN A 64 4.62 -18.03 19.54
C GLN A 64 4.01 -17.17 18.41
N TYR A 65 4.76 -16.91 17.35
CA TYR A 65 4.25 -16.18 16.19
C TYR A 65 3.06 -16.92 15.54
N VAL A 66 3.19 -18.22 15.27
CA VAL A 66 2.11 -19.03 14.64
C VAL A 66 0.85 -19.04 15.50
N HIS A 67 1.00 -19.04 16.83
CA HIS A 67 -0.14 -18.93 17.76
C HIS A 67 -0.72 -17.51 17.74
N ASN A 68 0.12 -16.51 17.88
CA ASN A 68 -0.29 -15.12 18.11
C ASN A 68 -0.85 -14.43 16.85
N ILE A 69 -0.46 -14.85 15.65
CA ILE A 69 -1.00 -14.29 14.41
C ILE A 69 -2.52 -14.52 14.23
N ARG A 70 -3.09 -15.43 15.01
CA ARG A 70 -4.53 -15.75 15.02
C ARG A 70 -5.28 -15.15 16.21
N GLN A 71 -4.63 -14.32 17.00
CA GLN A 71 -5.28 -13.62 18.10
C GLN A 71 -6.23 -12.52 17.56
N PRO A 72 -7.30 -12.19 18.29
CA PRO A 72 -8.32 -11.24 17.82
C PRO A 72 -7.78 -9.90 17.30
N PRO A 73 -6.76 -9.25 17.91
CA PRO A 73 -6.20 -8.02 17.34
C PRO A 73 -5.57 -8.22 15.97
N ALA A 74 -4.84 -9.34 15.75
CA ALA A 74 -4.22 -9.66 14.47
C ALA A 74 -5.29 -10.01 13.41
N ASP A 75 -6.31 -10.79 13.78
CA ASP A 75 -7.44 -11.11 12.90
C ASP A 75 -8.19 -9.85 12.46
N ARG A 76 -8.40 -8.91 13.36
CA ARG A 76 -9.03 -7.61 13.07
C ARG A 76 -8.19 -6.82 12.07
N GLY A 77 -6.89 -6.66 12.33
CA GLY A 77 -5.98 -5.94 11.46
C GLY A 77 -5.91 -6.58 10.07
N PHE A 78 -5.72 -7.89 10.00
CA PHE A 78 -5.70 -8.65 8.75
C PHE A 78 -7.00 -8.51 7.96
N LYS A 79 -8.16 -8.57 8.63
CA LYS A 79 -9.46 -8.42 7.98
C LYS A 79 -9.62 -7.03 7.36
N LEU A 80 -9.23 -5.97 8.05
CA LEU A 80 -9.30 -4.60 7.54
C LEU A 80 -8.45 -4.44 6.27
N ASP A 81 -7.20 -4.88 6.30
CA ASP A 81 -6.29 -4.79 5.16
C ASP A 81 -6.77 -5.65 3.99
N ARG A 82 -7.20 -6.88 4.25
CA ARG A 82 -7.74 -7.78 3.22
C ARG A 82 -9.01 -7.22 2.57
N ASP A 83 -9.95 -6.72 3.38
CA ASP A 83 -11.20 -6.16 2.86
C ASP A 83 -10.91 -4.91 2.00
N ALA A 84 -9.94 -4.10 2.40
CA ALA A 84 -9.47 -2.95 1.61
C ALA A 84 -8.75 -3.38 0.32
N LEU A 85 -7.96 -4.45 0.35
CA LEU A 85 -7.34 -5.05 -0.85
C LEU A 85 -8.41 -5.58 -1.83
N HIS A 86 -9.53 -6.10 -1.34
CA HIS A 86 -10.65 -6.50 -2.20
C HIS A 86 -11.42 -5.29 -2.76
N TRP A 87 -11.62 -4.27 -1.94
CA TRP A 87 -12.35 -3.06 -2.30
C TRP A 87 -11.62 -2.18 -3.35
N CYS A 88 -10.28 -2.11 -3.30
CA CYS A 88 -9.52 -1.23 -4.15
C CYS A 88 -9.54 -1.69 -5.63
N ASP A 89 -9.39 -0.77 -6.55
CA ASP A 89 -9.10 -1.02 -7.97
C ASP A 89 -7.62 -0.79 -8.31
N THR A 90 -6.92 -0.12 -7.42
CA THR A 90 -5.53 0.29 -7.59
C THR A 90 -4.75 0.06 -6.29
N CYS A 91 -3.54 -0.46 -6.39
CA CYS A 91 -2.58 -0.56 -5.30
C CYS A 91 -1.35 0.30 -5.60
N VAL A 92 -0.89 1.06 -4.63
CA VAL A 92 0.35 1.83 -4.71
C VAL A 92 1.32 1.32 -3.66
N LEU A 93 2.43 0.74 -4.11
CA LEU A 93 3.53 0.32 -3.25
C LEU A 93 4.49 1.49 -3.07
N VAL A 94 4.62 2.00 -1.85
CA VAL A 94 5.50 3.13 -1.52
C VAL A 94 6.75 2.63 -0.82
N LEU A 95 7.88 2.69 -1.50
CA LEU A 95 9.17 2.28 -0.97
C LEU A 95 9.84 3.43 -0.17
N PRO A 96 10.71 3.12 0.81
CA PRO A 96 11.05 1.77 1.27
C PRO A 96 9.97 1.15 2.16
N CYS A 97 9.77 -0.16 2.04
CA CYS A 97 8.79 -0.87 2.84
C CYS A 97 9.22 -2.31 3.13
N GLY A 98 8.49 -2.96 4.04
CA GLY A 98 8.76 -4.33 4.45
C GLY A 98 8.00 -5.38 3.64
N ARG A 99 8.06 -6.60 4.15
CA ARG A 99 7.51 -7.81 3.49
C ARG A 99 5.99 -7.77 3.32
N SER A 100 5.25 -7.25 4.31
CA SER A 100 3.78 -7.16 4.24
C SER A 100 3.32 -6.35 3.03
N ALA A 101 3.86 -5.14 2.84
CA ALA A 101 3.52 -4.29 1.72
C ALA A 101 3.82 -4.94 0.36
N HIS A 102 4.91 -5.71 0.26
CA HIS A 102 5.22 -6.46 -0.96
C HIS A 102 4.22 -7.60 -1.22
N LEU A 103 3.78 -8.31 -0.18
CA LEU A 103 2.73 -9.34 -0.30
C LEU A 103 1.39 -8.72 -0.73
N GLU A 104 1.03 -7.58 -0.17
CA GLU A 104 -0.19 -6.83 -0.50
C GLU A 104 -0.18 -6.36 -1.96
N ALA A 105 0.93 -5.77 -2.41
CA ALA A 105 1.08 -5.33 -3.80
C ALA A 105 1.07 -6.52 -4.78
N GLY A 106 1.75 -7.61 -4.44
CA GLY A 106 1.74 -8.85 -5.23
C GLY A 106 0.34 -9.47 -5.31
N TYR A 107 -0.39 -9.46 -4.20
CA TYR A 107 -1.78 -9.93 -4.17
C TYR A 107 -2.69 -9.09 -5.06
N ALA A 108 -2.58 -7.76 -4.98
CA ALA A 108 -3.36 -6.85 -5.83
C ALA A 108 -3.02 -7.04 -7.32
N ALA A 109 -1.75 -7.13 -7.67
CA ALA A 109 -1.31 -7.40 -9.04
C ALA A 109 -1.83 -8.74 -9.56
N GLY A 110 -1.79 -9.80 -8.73
CA GLY A 110 -2.32 -11.13 -9.05
C GLY A 110 -3.83 -11.15 -9.28
N GLN A 111 -4.57 -10.20 -8.70
CA GLN A 111 -5.99 -9.98 -8.95
C GLN A 111 -6.27 -9.11 -10.19
N GLY A 112 -5.26 -8.72 -10.95
CA GLY A 112 -5.38 -7.86 -12.12
C GLY A 112 -5.65 -6.39 -11.79
N LYS A 113 -5.43 -5.99 -10.55
CA LYS A 113 -5.59 -4.59 -10.12
C LYS A 113 -4.41 -3.76 -10.57
N ARG A 114 -4.68 -2.49 -10.90
CA ARG A 114 -3.61 -1.55 -11.25
C ARG A 114 -2.64 -1.42 -10.09
N THR A 115 -1.39 -1.79 -10.29
CA THR A 115 -0.36 -1.73 -9.24
C THR A 115 0.79 -0.83 -9.69
N ILE A 116 1.00 0.28 -8.98
CA ILE A 116 2.06 1.24 -9.24
C ILE A 116 3.09 1.14 -8.11
N ILE A 117 4.37 1.12 -8.49
CA ILE A 117 5.48 1.06 -7.53
C ILE A 117 6.17 2.41 -7.51
N MET A 118 6.14 3.06 -6.36
CA MET A 118 6.85 4.30 -6.12
C MET A 118 8.23 3.99 -5.54
N LEU A 119 9.24 4.13 -6.38
CA LEU A 119 10.64 3.89 -6.03
C LEU A 119 11.19 4.98 -5.12
N SER A 120 12.09 4.62 -4.23
CA SER A 120 12.83 5.57 -3.38
C SER A 120 14.24 5.75 -3.93
N GLN A 121 14.67 6.99 -4.13
CA GLN A 121 16.03 7.28 -4.57
C GLN A 121 17.06 7.05 -3.46
N ASP A 122 16.66 7.23 -2.20
CA ASP A 122 17.56 7.13 -1.04
C ASP A 122 17.89 5.68 -0.66
N GLN A 123 16.98 4.76 -0.97
CA GLN A 123 17.11 3.33 -0.65
C GLN A 123 16.61 2.50 -1.83
N PHE A 124 17.37 2.54 -2.92
CA PHE A 124 17.03 1.79 -4.12
C PHE A 124 17.77 0.45 -4.14
N GLU A 125 17.02 -0.63 -4.22
CA GLU A 125 17.49 -1.98 -4.49
C GLU A 125 16.72 -2.53 -5.70
N PRO A 126 17.41 -2.97 -6.77
CA PRO A 126 16.73 -3.56 -7.93
C PRO A 126 16.00 -4.83 -7.56
N GLU A 127 14.73 -4.93 -7.97
CA GLU A 127 13.90 -6.12 -7.73
C GLU A 127 13.17 -6.54 -9.01
N LEU A 128 13.45 -7.75 -9.47
CA LEU A 128 12.90 -8.29 -10.73
C LEU A 128 11.36 -8.40 -10.68
N MET A 129 10.82 -8.83 -9.54
CA MET A 129 9.38 -9.11 -9.41
C MET A 129 8.52 -7.85 -9.38
N TYR A 130 9.11 -6.65 -9.32
CA TYR A 130 8.37 -5.41 -9.55
C TYR A 130 7.75 -5.33 -10.94
N ARG A 131 8.19 -6.16 -11.88
CA ARG A 131 7.54 -6.32 -13.20
C ARG A 131 6.12 -6.89 -13.15
N LEU A 132 5.68 -7.42 -12.02
CA LEU A 132 4.26 -7.75 -11.78
C LEU A 132 3.40 -6.50 -11.67
N GLY A 133 4.00 -5.36 -11.34
CA GLY A 133 3.34 -4.08 -11.34
C GLY A 133 3.10 -3.54 -12.75
N HIS A 134 2.25 -2.54 -12.84
CA HIS A 134 1.86 -1.91 -14.11
C HIS A 134 2.66 -0.66 -14.43
N GLY A 135 3.47 -0.16 -13.50
CA GLY A 135 4.30 1.01 -13.71
C GLY A 135 5.09 1.40 -12.48
N PHE A 136 6.09 2.27 -12.71
CA PHE A 136 6.95 2.82 -11.67
C PHE A 136 6.84 4.33 -11.68
N VAL A 137 7.03 4.95 -10.55
CA VAL A 137 7.16 6.39 -10.40
C VAL A 137 8.23 6.68 -9.37
N THR A 138 8.81 7.87 -9.38
CA THR A 138 9.90 8.23 -8.48
C THR A 138 9.54 9.31 -7.47
N ASN A 139 8.36 9.92 -7.63
CA ASN A 139 7.89 11.01 -6.78
C ASN A 139 6.35 11.13 -6.79
N VAL A 140 5.83 11.91 -5.86
CA VAL A 140 4.38 12.09 -5.69
C VAL A 140 3.72 12.77 -6.90
N PRO A 141 4.27 13.82 -7.53
CA PRO A 141 3.67 14.39 -8.73
C PRO A 141 3.53 13.40 -9.89
N GLU A 142 4.53 12.57 -10.13
CA GLU A 142 4.45 11.49 -11.14
C GLU A 142 3.37 10.48 -10.80
N LEU A 143 3.25 10.08 -9.52
CA LEU A 143 2.22 9.17 -9.06
C LEU A 143 0.83 9.73 -9.33
N VAL A 144 0.58 11.00 -8.95
CA VAL A 144 -0.73 11.66 -9.17
C VAL A 144 -1.04 11.72 -10.67
N THR A 145 -0.07 12.05 -11.50
CA THR A 145 -0.23 12.11 -12.97
C THR A 145 -0.56 10.73 -13.53
N ALA A 146 0.20 9.70 -13.16
CA ALA A 146 -0.01 8.32 -13.62
C ALA A 146 -1.42 7.81 -13.29
N LEU A 147 -1.98 8.19 -12.15
CA LEU A 147 -3.30 7.74 -11.71
C LEU A 147 -4.48 8.47 -12.36
N GLN A 148 -4.23 9.61 -13.01
CA GLN A 148 -5.26 10.36 -13.77
C GLN A 148 -5.51 9.79 -15.17
N THR A 149 -4.63 8.96 -15.69
CA THR A 149 -4.78 8.35 -17.01
C THR A 149 -5.60 7.06 -16.90
N ARG A 150 -6.48 6.82 -17.90
CA ARG A 150 -7.26 5.56 -17.99
C ARG A 150 -6.40 4.41 -18.51
N GLU A 151 -5.48 4.71 -19.38
CA GLU A 151 -4.59 3.73 -19.99
C GLU A 151 -3.27 3.70 -19.26
N LEU A 152 -2.76 2.49 -19.10
CA LEU A 152 -1.39 2.25 -18.70
C LEU A 152 -0.54 2.41 -19.96
N ASP A 153 -0.14 3.63 -20.28
CA ASP A 153 1.03 3.78 -21.12
C ASP A 153 2.21 3.23 -20.33
N CYS A 154 2.62 2.00 -20.66
CA CYS A 154 3.84 1.37 -20.14
C CYS A 154 5.12 2.16 -20.50
N THR A 155 4.98 3.36 -21.01
CA THR A 155 6.05 4.20 -21.53
C THR A 155 6.44 5.36 -20.61
N THR A 156 5.81 5.51 -19.46
CA THR A 156 6.19 6.62 -18.57
C THR A 156 7.14 6.15 -17.48
N ILE A 157 8.26 5.55 -17.90
CA ILE A 157 9.43 5.44 -17.04
C ILE A 157 10.68 5.36 -17.93
N TYR A 158 11.34 6.44 -17.96
CA TYR A 158 12.77 6.49 -18.19
C TYR A 158 13.37 7.29 -17.06
#